data_5289a3b351a9f8f1d01cf5b84f1624ee
#
_entry.id   5289a3b351a9f8f1d01cf5b84f1624ee
#
_cell.length_a   1.000
_cell.length_b   1.000
_cell.length_c   1.000
_cell.angle_alpha   90.00
_cell.angle_beta   90.00
_cell.angle_gamma   90.00
#
_symmetry.space_group_name_H-M   'P 1'
#
loop_
_entity.id
_entity.type
_entity.pdbx_description
1 polymer ?
#
loop_
_entity_poly.entity_id
_entity_poly.type
_entity_poly.pdbx_seq_one_letter_code
_entity_poly.pdbx_strand_id
1 'polypeptide(L)'
;MKKLVLAGLGAALIAGCGGSNSNTIKMITEATFPPYEFLRGQEIVGIDVEICRAVAQKLGKEFQAETVDFDSVIPAVISGKADLAAAGITVTEDRKKNVDFSIPYVKTGIVVISKKSNPFKDVSQLKGKKIGVQGGTTSETYVLEQLKQEPDRSRSPAEACAALKSGRVEFVIADIDPAKNCVKGESDLQLSDFITSEEYAIAIRKGQPELLKAINATITELKQNGRLAKWIEEYTAEADKLKEK
;
A
#
# COMPACT_ATOMS: atom_id res chain seq x y z
N MET A 1 54.41 -12.54 55.76
CA MET A 1 54.36 -11.83 54.46
C MET A 1 53.57 -12.71 53.51
N LYS A 2 52.23 -12.39 53.36
CA LYS A 2 51.32 -13.15 52.46
C LYS A 2 51.16 -12.36 51.17
N LYS A 3 51.57 -12.96 50.04
CA LYS A 3 51.37 -12.38 48.71
C LYS A 3 49.95 -12.67 48.24
N LEU A 4 49.16 -11.62 47.99
CA LEU A 4 47.84 -11.70 47.35
C LEU A 4 48.01 -11.72 45.86
N VAL A 5 47.52 -12.76 45.20
CA VAL A 5 47.45 -12.87 43.74
C VAL A 5 46.02 -12.44 43.32
N LEU A 6 45.93 -11.31 42.62
CA LEU A 6 44.68 -10.86 41.97
C LEU A 6 44.55 -11.58 40.62
N ALA A 7 43.57 -12.43 40.49
CA ALA A 7 43.17 -13.00 39.21
C ALA A 7 42.17 -12.05 38.56
N GLY A 8 42.56 -11.41 37.44
CA GLY A 8 41.66 -10.58 36.63
C GLY A 8 40.75 -11.46 35.79
N LEU A 9 39.43 -11.35 36.01
CA LEU A 9 38.42 -11.94 35.15
C LEU A 9 38.16 -11.00 33.98
N GLY A 10 38.66 -11.34 32.82
CA GLY A 10 38.34 -10.67 31.56
C GLY A 10 36.90 -11.05 31.12
N ALA A 11 35.95 -10.14 31.23
CA ALA A 11 34.62 -10.29 30.63
C ALA A 11 34.72 -10.02 29.13
N ALA A 12 34.64 -11.06 28.31
CA ALA A 12 34.49 -10.94 26.87
C ALA A 12 33.05 -10.50 26.59
N LEU A 13 32.88 -9.23 26.21
CA LEU A 13 31.64 -8.71 25.64
C LEU A 13 31.44 -9.32 24.24
N ILE A 14 30.64 -10.36 24.14
CA ILE A 14 30.15 -10.87 22.86
C ILE A 14 29.10 -9.86 22.41
N ALA A 15 29.48 -8.96 21.48
CA ALA A 15 28.53 -8.14 20.73
C ALA A 15 27.71 -9.09 19.82
N GLY A 16 26.60 -9.57 20.33
CA GLY A 16 25.64 -10.30 19.52
C GLY A 16 25.06 -9.36 18.48
N CYS A 17 25.44 -9.52 17.22
CA CYS A 17 24.68 -9.01 16.09
C CYS A 17 23.27 -9.63 16.19
N GLY A 18 22.32 -8.84 16.70
CA GLY A 18 20.93 -9.21 16.82
C GLY A 18 20.27 -9.31 15.46
N GLY A 19 20.43 -10.42 14.75
CA GLY A 19 19.48 -10.85 13.75
C GLY A 19 18.19 -11.18 14.50
N SER A 20 17.17 -10.37 14.33
CA SER A 20 15.84 -10.62 14.87
C SER A 20 15.31 -11.93 14.24
N ASN A 21 15.51 -13.04 14.93
CA ASN A 21 14.89 -14.33 14.62
C ASN A 21 13.45 -14.33 15.12
N SER A 22 12.66 -13.31 14.72
CA SER A 22 11.26 -13.25 15.11
C SER A 22 10.51 -14.36 14.38
N ASN A 23 9.74 -15.14 15.13
CA ASN A 23 8.85 -16.17 14.58
C ASN A 23 7.64 -15.57 13.85
N THR A 24 7.61 -14.27 13.65
CA THR A 24 6.49 -13.50 13.11
C THR A 24 6.91 -12.74 11.87
N ILE A 25 6.08 -12.78 10.83
CA ILE A 25 6.12 -11.85 9.70
C ILE A 25 5.20 -10.67 10.00
N LYS A 26 5.76 -9.49 10.04
CA LYS A 26 5.03 -8.24 10.26
C LYS A 26 4.75 -7.54 8.93
N MET A 27 3.48 -7.33 8.65
CA MET A 27 2.99 -6.53 7.53
C MET A 27 2.64 -5.12 8.03
N ILE A 28 3.05 -4.10 7.28
CA ILE A 28 2.55 -2.74 7.43
C ILE A 28 1.67 -2.39 6.23
N THR A 29 0.57 -1.70 6.50
CA THR A 29 -0.42 -1.33 5.50
C THR A 29 -1.12 -0.02 5.84
N GLU A 30 -2.07 0.42 4.99
CA GLU A 30 -3.00 1.53 5.26
C GLU A 30 -4.43 1.01 5.07
N ALA A 31 -5.11 0.64 6.17
CA ALA A 31 -6.34 -0.15 6.16
C ALA A 31 -7.60 0.67 5.79
N THR A 32 -7.52 1.46 4.72
CA THR A 32 -8.64 2.26 4.16
C THR A 32 -8.84 2.05 2.65
N PHE A 33 -8.24 0.99 2.08
CA PHE A 33 -8.16 0.74 0.65
C PHE A 33 -8.82 -0.59 0.21
N PRO A 34 -10.16 -0.76 0.41
CA PRO A 34 -10.84 -1.95 -0.06
C PRO A 34 -10.81 -2.03 -1.61
N PRO A 35 -10.63 -3.22 -2.20
CA PRO A 35 -10.65 -4.55 -1.59
C PRO A 35 -9.29 -5.07 -1.09
N TYR A 36 -8.21 -4.29 -1.16
CA TYR A 36 -6.84 -4.75 -0.89
C TYR A 36 -6.55 -4.85 0.61
N GLU A 37 -6.83 -3.78 1.37
CA GLU A 37 -6.70 -3.74 2.82
C GLU A 37 -7.72 -2.77 3.44
N PHE A 38 -8.49 -3.28 4.38
CA PHE A 38 -9.51 -2.50 5.08
C PHE A 38 -9.87 -3.11 6.42
N LEU A 39 -10.59 -2.34 7.25
CA LEU A 39 -11.05 -2.81 8.55
C LEU A 39 -12.39 -3.55 8.41
N ARG A 40 -12.44 -4.79 8.89
CA ARG A 40 -13.65 -5.54 9.19
C ARG A 40 -13.81 -5.58 10.71
N GLY A 41 -14.56 -4.65 11.27
CA GLY A 41 -14.55 -4.42 12.71
C GLY A 41 -13.18 -3.92 13.18
N GLN A 42 -12.46 -4.75 13.95
CA GLN A 42 -11.10 -4.44 14.41
C GLN A 42 -10.02 -5.22 13.64
N GLU A 43 -10.40 -6.10 12.74
CA GLU A 43 -9.48 -6.92 11.98
C GLU A 43 -9.12 -6.23 10.67
N ILE A 44 -7.82 -6.22 10.32
CA ILE A 44 -7.34 -5.81 9.01
C ILE A 44 -7.49 -7.00 8.06
N VAL A 45 -8.24 -6.82 6.98
CA VAL A 45 -8.56 -7.86 5.99
C VAL A 45 -8.38 -7.33 4.57
N GLY A 46 -8.36 -8.22 3.59
CA GLY A 46 -8.27 -7.87 2.18
C GLY A 46 -7.25 -8.71 1.41
N ILE A 47 -7.15 -8.46 0.12
CA ILE A 47 -6.30 -9.23 -0.81
C ILE A 47 -4.84 -9.20 -0.38
N ASP A 48 -4.32 -8.02 -0.03
CA ASP A 48 -2.93 -7.81 0.38
C ASP A 48 -2.61 -8.56 1.68
N VAL A 49 -3.56 -8.54 2.62
CA VAL A 49 -3.47 -9.25 3.90
C VAL A 49 -3.39 -10.76 3.68
N GLU A 50 -4.23 -11.30 2.79
CA GLU A 50 -4.24 -12.74 2.49
C GLU A 50 -2.96 -13.19 1.79
N ILE A 51 -2.42 -12.38 0.86
CA ILE A 51 -1.14 -12.70 0.22
C ILE A 51 -0.02 -12.73 1.28
N CYS A 52 0.06 -11.72 2.14
CA CYS A 52 1.08 -11.65 3.20
C CYS A 52 0.93 -12.76 4.24
N ARG A 53 -0.31 -13.12 4.60
CA ARG A 53 -0.61 -14.28 5.48
C ARG A 53 -0.13 -15.59 4.85
N ALA A 54 -0.37 -15.78 3.54
CA ALA A 54 0.11 -16.96 2.82
C ALA A 54 1.64 -17.02 2.76
N VAL A 55 2.33 -15.87 2.63
CA VAL A 55 3.80 -15.80 2.74
C VAL A 55 4.27 -16.25 4.12
N ALA A 56 3.67 -15.75 5.20
CA ALA A 56 4.02 -16.15 6.56
C ALA A 56 3.81 -17.65 6.78
N GLN A 57 2.69 -18.21 6.33
CA GLN A 57 2.41 -19.65 6.38
C GLN A 57 3.46 -20.48 5.63
N LYS A 58 3.84 -20.04 4.42
CA LYS A 58 4.88 -20.72 3.62
C LYS A 58 6.24 -20.73 4.31
N LEU A 59 6.53 -19.70 5.11
CA LEU A 59 7.75 -19.58 5.91
C LEU A 59 7.66 -20.28 7.28
N GLY A 60 6.51 -20.87 7.63
CA GLY A 60 6.27 -21.47 8.95
C GLY A 60 6.27 -20.46 10.09
N LYS A 61 5.87 -19.21 9.83
CA LYS A 61 5.85 -18.10 10.78
C LYS A 61 4.43 -17.64 11.11
N GLU A 62 4.29 -16.98 12.25
CA GLU A 62 3.09 -16.25 12.60
C GLU A 62 2.94 -15.00 11.71
N PHE A 63 1.73 -14.48 11.62
CA PHE A 63 1.42 -13.28 10.83
C PHE A 63 0.84 -12.19 11.72
N GLN A 64 1.30 -10.95 11.54
CA GLN A 64 0.77 -9.77 12.18
C GLN A 64 0.68 -8.63 11.16
N ALA A 65 -0.45 -7.90 11.15
CA ALA A 65 -0.65 -6.71 10.34
C ALA A 65 -0.85 -5.48 11.23
N GLU A 66 -0.22 -4.38 10.86
CA GLU A 66 -0.37 -3.07 11.50
C GLU A 66 -0.72 -2.01 10.44
N THR A 67 -1.52 -1.01 10.82
CA THR A 67 -1.91 0.10 9.93
C THR A 67 -1.22 1.40 10.31
N VAL A 68 -0.85 2.18 9.29
CA VAL A 68 -0.29 3.54 9.38
C VAL A 68 -0.82 4.38 8.22
N ASP A 69 -0.58 5.68 8.21
CA ASP A 69 -0.86 6.52 7.04
C ASP A 69 0.00 6.06 5.85
N PHE A 70 -0.53 6.14 4.61
CA PHE A 70 0.09 5.55 3.41
C PHE A 70 1.53 6.03 3.16
N ASP A 71 1.82 7.32 3.38
CA ASP A 71 3.16 7.90 3.22
C ASP A 71 4.20 7.32 4.20
N SER A 72 3.75 6.68 5.26
CA SER A 72 4.59 6.03 6.28
C SER A 72 4.84 4.54 6.01
N VAL A 73 4.13 3.92 5.04
CA VAL A 73 4.20 2.48 4.77
C VAL A 73 5.61 2.06 4.29
N ILE A 74 6.14 2.69 3.26
CA ILE A 74 7.50 2.40 2.75
C ILE A 74 8.58 2.74 3.78
N PRO A 75 8.56 3.92 4.45
CA PRO A 75 9.49 4.22 5.55
C PRO A 75 9.51 3.17 6.67
N ALA A 76 8.38 2.58 7.02
CA ALA A 76 8.31 1.55 8.06
C ALA A 76 9.09 0.28 7.68
N VAL A 77 9.04 -0.14 6.41
CA VAL A 77 9.83 -1.28 5.92
C VAL A 77 11.31 -0.94 5.83
N ILE A 78 11.67 0.25 5.34
CA ILE A 78 13.06 0.70 5.25
C ILE A 78 13.71 0.71 6.63
N SER A 79 13.01 1.19 7.65
CA SER A 79 13.50 1.24 9.05
C SER A 79 13.53 -0.12 9.75
N GLY A 80 12.90 -1.17 9.15
CA GLY A 80 12.78 -2.50 9.76
C GLY A 80 11.71 -2.60 10.83
N LYS A 81 10.78 -1.64 10.91
CA LYS A 81 9.60 -1.74 11.77
C LYS A 81 8.67 -2.87 11.32
N ALA A 82 8.60 -3.12 10.01
CA ALA A 82 7.88 -4.22 9.40
C ALA A 82 8.76 -4.98 8.39
N ASP A 83 8.39 -6.23 8.11
CA ASP A 83 9.07 -7.09 7.12
C ASP A 83 8.51 -6.87 5.72
N LEU A 84 7.19 -6.68 5.62
CA LEU A 84 6.43 -6.51 4.38
C LEU A 84 5.65 -5.20 4.40
N ALA A 85 5.65 -4.49 3.28
CA ALA A 85 4.72 -3.41 2.99
C ALA A 85 3.79 -3.85 1.85
N ALA A 86 2.50 -3.95 2.13
CA ALA A 86 1.46 -4.24 1.16
C ALA A 86 0.27 -3.32 1.45
N ALA A 87 -0.04 -2.45 0.50
CA ALA A 87 -1.03 -1.38 0.64
C ALA A 87 -1.42 -0.85 -0.77
N GLY A 88 -1.69 -1.76 -1.73
CA GLY A 88 -1.88 -1.36 -3.11
C GLY A 88 -0.68 -0.56 -3.65
N ILE A 89 0.54 -0.97 -3.32
CA ILE A 89 1.73 -0.17 -3.61
C ILE A 89 2.12 -0.31 -5.08
N THR A 90 2.01 0.77 -5.83
CA THR A 90 2.48 0.84 -7.21
C THR A 90 4.00 0.72 -7.30
N VAL A 91 4.47 -0.12 -8.21
CA VAL A 91 5.90 -0.24 -8.54
C VAL A 91 6.32 0.98 -9.34
N THR A 92 7.24 1.79 -8.78
CA THR A 92 7.85 2.92 -9.47
C THR A 92 9.37 2.88 -9.39
N GLU A 93 10.06 3.47 -10.37
CA GLU A 93 11.52 3.53 -10.36
C GLU A 93 12.06 4.30 -9.15
N ASP A 94 11.33 5.30 -8.68
CA ASP A 94 11.73 6.07 -7.49
C ASP A 94 11.65 5.21 -6.22
N ARG A 95 10.55 4.47 -6.03
CA ARG A 95 10.39 3.54 -4.91
C ARG A 95 11.42 2.42 -4.93
N LYS A 96 11.77 1.88 -6.12
CA LYS A 96 12.82 0.85 -6.30
C LYS A 96 14.22 1.29 -5.84
N LYS A 97 14.50 2.60 -5.76
CA LYS A 97 15.76 3.08 -5.20
C LYS A 97 15.91 2.72 -3.72
N ASN A 98 14.80 2.58 -3.00
CA ASN A 98 14.78 2.45 -1.55
C ASN A 98 14.32 1.07 -1.05
N VAL A 99 13.51 0.35 -1.83
CA VAL A 99 12.95 -0.97 -1.48
C VAL A 99 13.10 -1.95 -2.64
N ASP A 100 13.01 -3.25 -2.34
CA ASP A 100 12.83 -4.29 -3.35
C ASP A 100 11.35 -4.62 -3.47
N PHE A 101 10.89 -4.91 -4.68
CA PHE A 101 9.51 -5.28 -4.97
C PHE A 101 9.39 -6.73 -5.39
N SER A 102 8.31 -7.37 -4.98
CA SER A 102 7.88 -8.65 -5.53
C SER A 102 7.51 -8.55 -7.01
N ILE A 103 7.25 -9.69 -7.64
CA ILE A 103 6.49 -9.70 -8.90
C ILE A 103 5.13 -9.05 -8.66
N PRO A 104 4.57 -8.31 -9.64
CA PRO A 104 3.25 -7.70 -9.50
C PRO A 104 2.16 -8.75 -9.35
N TYR A 105 1.14 -8.45 -8.52
CA TYR A 105 -0.02 -9.32 -8.34
C TYR A 105 -1.30 -8.79 -8.98
N VAL A 106 -1.41 -7.47 -9.20
CA VAL A 106 -2.55 -6.78 -9.84
C VAL A 106 -2.05 -5.77 -10.86
N LYS A 107 -2.75 -5.64 -11.98
CA LYS A 107 -2.67 -4.51 -12.92
C LYS A 107 -3.79 -3.54 -12.62
N THR A 108 -3.46 -2.26 -12.59
CA THR A 108 -4.35 -1.17 -12.19
C THR A 108 -4.01 0.12 -12.95
N GLY A 109 -4.45 1.26 -12.43
CA GLY A 109 -4.11 2.58 -12.94
C GLY A 109 -4.84 3.67 -12.19
N ILE A 110 -4.41 4.90 -12.37
CA ILE A 110 -5.06 6.07 -11.82
C ILE A 110 -6.05 6.67 -12.83
N VAL A 111 -7.12 7.23 -12.29
CA VAL A 111 -8.23 7.85 -13.03
C VAL A 111 -8.53 9.23 -12.46
N VAL A 112 -9.29 10.02 -13.21
CA VAL A 112 -9.82 11.30 -12.73
C VAL A 112 -11.27 11.13 -12.33
N ILE A 113 -11.61 11.59 -11.13
CA ILE A 113 -12.98 11.71 -10.64
C ILE A 113 -13.40 13.16 -10.83
N SER A 114 -14.55 13.37 -11.45
CA SER A 114 -15.09 14.71 -11.73
C SER A 114 -16.58 14.77 -11.45
N LYS A 115 -17.12 15.99 -11.24
CA LYS A 115 -18.56 16.21 -11.27
C LYS A 115 -19.08 16.17 -12.70
N LYS A 116 -20.28 15.61 -12.93
CA LYS A 116 -20.94 15.62 -14.24
C LYS A 116 -21.20 17.04 -14.76
N SER A 117 -21.35 18.02 -13.85
CA SER A 117 -21.46 19.44 -14.20
C SER A 117 -20.14 20.06 -14.68
N ASN A 118 -18.99 19.43 -14.39
CA ASN A 118 -17.66 19.81 -14.85
C ASN A 118 -16.91 18.55 -15.29
N PRO A 119 -17.29 17.94 -16.42
CA PRO A 119 -16.78 16.63 -16.84
C PRO A 119 -15.32 16.72 -17.26
N PHE A 120 -14.51 15.78 -16.80
CA PHE A 120 -13.16 15.58 -17.31
C PHE A 120 -13.23 15.06 -18.76
N LYS A 121 -12.43 15.67 -19.66
CA LYS A 121 -12.33 15.26 -21.07
C LYS A 121 -10.92 14.83 -21.42
N ASP A 122 -9.92 15.59 -20.97
CA ASP A 122 -8.52 15.30 -21.22
C ASP A 122 -7.63 15.96 -20.15
N VAL A 123 -6.36 15.54 -20.11
CA VAL A 123 -5.38 15.96 -19.10
C VAL A 123 -5.10 17.47 -19.13
N SER A 124 -5.28 18.15 -20.26
CA SER A 124 -5.05 19.59 -20.38
C SER A 124 -5.97 20.41 -19.48
N GLN A 125 -7.17 19.88 -19.18
CA GLN A 125 -8.12 20.51 -18.26
C GLN A 125 -7.65 20.58 -16.81
N LEU A 126 -6.72 19.71 -16.41
CA LEU A 126 -6.24 19.64 -15.02
C LEU A 126 -5.30 20.78 -14.68
N LYS A 127 -4.69 21.41 -15.68
CA LYS A 127 -3.70 22.47 -15.48
C LYS A 127 -4.34 23.70 -14.82
N GLY A 128 -3.75 24.11 -13.69
CA GLY A 128 -4.20 25.25 -12.90
C GLY A 128 -5.49 25.01 -12.11
N LYS A 129 -5.99 23.76 -12.06
CA LYS A 129 -7.17 23.35 -11.31
C LYS A 129 -6.81 22.86 -9.92
N LYS A 130 -7.73 23.00 -8.97
CA LYS A 130 -7.58 22.39 -7.64
C LYS A 130 -7.83 20.89 -7.74
N ILE A 131 -6.79 20.09 -7.50
CA ILE A 131 -6.83 18.64 -7.61
C ILE A 131 -6.58 18.02 -6.26
N GLY A 132 -7.54 17.19 -5.81
CA GLY A 132 -7.40 16.38 -4.61
C GLY A 132 -6.67 15.07 -4.90
N VAL A 133 -5.77 14.68 -4.01
CA VAL A 133 -5.06 13.39 -4.06
C VAL A 133 -4.84 12.86 -2.64
N GLN A 134 -4.58 11.57 -2.51
CA GLN A 134 -4.00 11.05 -1.27
C GLN A 134 -2.48 11.30 -1.28
N GLY A 135 -1.93 11.75 -0.14
CA GLY A 135 -0.50 12.00 0.03
C GLY A 135 0.34 10.72 -0.08
N GLY A 136 1.54 10.83 -0.66
CA GLY A 136 2.49 9.71 -0.84
C GLY A 136 2.18 8.78 -2.02
N THR A 137 1.09 9.02 -2.78
CA THR A 137 0.65 8.17 -3.89
C THR A 137 1.26 8.60 -5.23
N THR A 138 1.13 7.73 -6.23
CA THR A 138 1.46 8.06 -7.63
C THR A 138 0.55 9.14 -8.20
N SER A 139 -0.67 9.25 -7.71
CA SER A 139 -1.58 10.35 -8.04
C SER A 139 -1.02 11.70 -7.62
N GLU A 140 -0.42 11.79 -6.43
CA GLU A 140 0.29 13.00 -6.00
C GLU A 140 1.50 13.28 -6.88
N THR A 141 2.35 12.27 -7.11
CA THR A 141 3.51 12.39 -8.00
C THR A 141 3.11 12.87 -9.39
N TYR A 142 1.98 12.36 -9.92
CA TYR A 142 1.45 12.81 -11.22
C TYR A 142 1.13 14.31 -11.23
N VAL A 143 0.47 14.82 -10.18
CA VAL A 143 0.14 16.26 -10.10
C VAL A 143 1.40 17.12 -9.97
N LEU A 144 2.35 16.70 -9.11
CA LEU A 144 3.60 17.44 -8.90
C LEU A 144 4.50 17.44 -10.14
N GLU A 145 4.67 16.26 -10.77
CA GLU A 145 5.69 16.10 -11.83
C GLU A 145 5.15 16.30 -13.23
N GLN A 146 3.93 15.86 -13.54
CA GLN A 146 3.36 15.98 -14.88
C GLN A 146 2.60 17.29 -15.05
N LEU A 147 1.85 17.72 -14.05
CA LEU A 147 1.08 18.96 -14.10
C LEU A 147 1.88 20.17 -13.58
N LYS A 148 2.99 19.93 -12.85
CA LYS A 148 3.85 20.97 -12.26
C LYS A 148 3.07 21.94 -11.36
N GLN A 149 2.21 21.41 -10.53
CA GLN A 149 1.38 22.19 -9.59
C GLN A 149 1.21 21.45 -8.26
N GLU A 150 0.83 22.17 -7.20
CA GLU A 150 0.59 21.60 -5.88
C GLU A 150 -0.81 21.01 -5.81
N PRO A 151 -0.96 19.75 -5.35
CA PRO A 151 -2.26 19.13 -5.08
C PRO A 151 -2.84 19.55 -3.72
N ASP A 152 -4.14 19.40 -3.57
CA ASP A 152 -4.81 19.37 -2.26
C ASP A 152 -4.64 17.96 -1.68
N ARG A 153 -3.74 17.81 -0.69
CA ARG A 153 -3.39 16.52 -0.08
C ARG A 153 -4.40 16.10 0.97
N SER A 154 -4.82 14.86 0.89
CA SER A 154 -5.68 14.18 1.88
C SER A 154 -4.96 12.98 2.48
N ARG A 155 -5.38 12.53 3.66
CA ARG A 155 -4.81 11.33 4.31
C ARG A 155 -5.32 10.04 3.66
N SER A 156 -6.55 10.07 3.14
CA SER A 156 -7.18 8.90 2.54
C SER A 156 -7.87 9.25 1.23
N PRO A 157 -8.16 8.25 0.37
CA PRO A 157 -8.96 8.45 -0.84
C PRO A 157 -10.38 8.98 -0.53
N ALA A 158 -10.96 8.56 0.60
CA ALA A 158 -12.29 9.01 1.03
C ALA A 158 -12.31 10.50 1.36
N GLU A 159 -11.27 11.04 2.00
CA GLU A 159 -11.14 12.47 2.27
C GLU A 159 -10.98 13.28 0.98
N ALA A 160 -10.18 12.79 0.01
CA ALA A 160 -10.06 13.43 -1.30
C ALA A 160 -11.41 13.46 -2.03
N CYS A 161 -12.17 12.37 -1.97
CA CYS A 161 -13.53 12.30 -2.52
C CYS A 161 -14.48 13.30 -1.83
N ALA A 162 -14.42 13.43 -0.52
CA ALA A 162 -15.23 14.42 0.24
C ALA A 162 -14.86 15.86 -0.16
N ALA A 163 -13.59 16.14 -0.46
CA ALA A 163 -13.15 17.44 -0.95
C ALA A 163 -13.76 17.77 -2.32
N LEU A 164 -13.90 16.79 -3.22
CA LEU A 164 -14.59 16.98 -4.52
C LEU A 164 -16.09 17.23 -4.32
N LYS A 165 -16.75 16.46 -3.47
CA LYS A 165 -18.19 16.61 -3.19
C LYS A 165 -18.51 17.99 -2.62
N SER A 166 -17.70 18.47 -1.67
CA SER A 166 -17.86 19.79 -1.07
C SER A 166 -17.48 20.96 -1.99
N GLY A 167 -16.82 20.68 -3.12
CA GLY A 167 -16.31 21.72 -4.04
C GLY A 167 -15.01 22.39 -3.59
N ARG A 168 -14.31 21.83 -2.60
CA ARG A 168 -12.97 22.29 -2.19
C ARG A 168 -11.95 22.08 -3.31
N VAL A 169 -12.10 20.97 -4.07
CA VAL A 169 -11.34 20.67 -5.28
C VAL A 169 -12.28 20.48 -6.47
N GLU A 170 -11.74 20.66 -7.67
CA GLU A 170 -12.47 20.52 -8.93
C GLU A 170 -12.38 19.12 -9.52
N PHE A 171 -11.27 18.43 -9.26
CA PHE A 171 -10.99 17.05 -9.68
C PHE A 171 -10.32 16.28 -8.54
N VAL A 172 -10.43 14.96 -8.57
CA VAL A 172 -9.62 14.06 -7.76
C VAL A 172 -8.90 13.10 -8.69
N ILE A 173 -7.62 12.84 -8.44
CA ILE A 173 -6.88 11.76 -9.08
C ILE A 173 -6.66 10.67 -8.04
N ALA A 174 -7.05 9.46 -8.36
CA ALA A 174 -6.94 8.32 -7.48
C ALA A 174 -6.82 7.01 -8.27
N ASP A 175 -6.40 5.95 -7.61
CA ASP A 175 -6.48 4.59 -8.15
C ASP A 175 -7.94 4.21 -8.44
N ILE A 176 -8.12 3.31 -9.42
CA ILE A 176 -9.45 2.98 -9.95
C ILE A 176 -10.41 2.43 -8.88
N ASP A 177 -9.94 1.62 -7.91
CA ASP A 177 -10.84 0.99 -6.96
C ASP A 177 -11.34 1.97 -5.89
N PRO A 178 -10.54 2.83 -5.23
CA PRO A 178 -11.06 3.93 -4.43
C PRO A 178 -11.88 4.93 -5.24
N ALA A 179 -11.54 5.16 -6.52
CA ALA A 179 -12.33 6.02 -7.39
C ALA A 179 -13.73 5.44 -7.66
N LYS A 180 -13.85 4.14 -7.97
CA LYS A 180 -15.15 3.44 -8.04
C LYS A 180 -15.92 3.58 -6.73
N ASN A 181 -15.23 3.41 -5.61
CA ASN A 181 -15.83 3.58 -4.30
C ASN A 181 -16.32 5.01 -4.05
N CYS A 182 -15.62 6.02 -4.57
CA CYS A 182 -16.04 7.43 -4.48
C CYS A 182 -17.35 7.70 -5.23
N VAL A 183 -17.49 7.17 -6.45
CA VAL A 183 -18.65 7.46 -7.30
C VAL A 183 -19.85 6.54 -7.06
N LYS A 184 -19.67 5.44 -6.33
CA LYS A 184 -20.74 4.50 -6.04
C LYS A 184 -21.87 5.18 -5.26
N GLY A 185 -23.08 5.16 -5.81
CA GLY A 185 -24.25 5.82 -5.22
C GLY A 185 -24.33 7.34 -5.43
N GLU A 186 -23.32 7.95 -6.08
CA GLU A 186 -23.26 9.39 -6.36
C GLU A 186 -23.66 9.67 -7.79
N SER A 187 -24.90 10.16 -7.97
CA SER A 187 -25.46 10.40 -9.31
C SER A 187 -24.82 11.57 -10.06
N ASP A 188 -24.11 12.46 -9.37
CA ASP A 188 -23.46 13.66 -9.89
C ASP A 188 -21.96 13.52 -10.17
N LEU A 189 -21.38 12.38 -9.81
CA LEU A 189 -19.96 12.08 -10.05
C LEU A 189 -19.77 11.11 -11.23
N GLN A 190 -18.58 11.14 -11.82
CA GLN A 190 -18.15 10.25 -12.89
C GLN A 190 -16.65 9.99 -12.86
N LEU A 191 -16.22 8.91 -13.51
CA LEU A 191 -14.82 8.52 -13.70
C LEU A 191 -14.40 8.74 -15.14
N SER A 192 -13.10 9.01 -15.33
CA SER A 192 -12.43 8.91 -16.62
C SER A 192 -11.98 7.49 -16.94
N ASP A 193 -11.46 7.26 -18.15
CA ASP A 193 -10.55 6.16 -18.43
C ASP A 193 -9.23 6.33 -17.67
N PHE A 194 -8.39 5.31 -17.68
CA PHE A 194 -7.06 5.39 -17.08
C PHE A 194 -6.22 6.51 -17.71
N ILE A 195 -5.65 7.38 -16.87
CA ILE A 195 -4.65 8.36 -17.30
C ILE A 195 -3.22 7.80 -17.19
N THR A 196 -3.01 6.77 -16.37
CA THR A 196 -1.79 5.93 -16.35
C THR A 196 -2.16 4.48 -16.08
N SER A 197 -1.30 3.54 -16.52
CA SER A 197 -1.37 2.13 -16.14
C SER A 197 -0.32 1.83 -15.09
N GLU A 198 -0.68 1.04 -14.08
CA GLU A 198 0.14 0.75 -12.92
C GLU A 198 0.08 -0.74 -12.54
N GLU A 199 0.98 -1.16 -11.66
CA GLU A 199 1.02 -2.52 -11.15
C GLU A 199 1.30 -2.50 -9.64
N TYR A 200 0.51 -3.25 -8.85
CA TYR A 200 0.75 -3.40 -7.41
C TYR A 200 1.69 -4.56 -7.12
N ALA A 201 2.61 -4.34 -6.19
CA ALA A 201 3.52 -5.34 -5.68
C ALA A 201 3.79 -5.14 -4.18
N ILE A 202 4.28 -6.19 -3.52
CA ILE A 202 4.71 -6.14 -2.12
C ILE A 202 6.11 -5.56 -2.08
N ALA A 203 6.31 -4.54 -1.24
CA ALA A 203 7.62 -3.96 -0.99
C ALA A 203 8.28 -4.55 0.26
N ILE A 204 9.59 -4.74 0.20
CA ILE A 204 10.42 -5.19 1.32
C ILE A 204 11.68 -4.34 1.40
N ARG A 205 12.32 -4.32 2.55
CA ARG A 205 13.63 -3.69 2.70
C ARG A 205 14.64 -4.38 1.78
N LYS A 206 15.53 -3.59 1.18
CA LYS A 206 16.60 -4.11 0.32
C LYS A 206 17.50 -5.14 1.00
N GLY A 207 18.01 -6.06 0.18
CA GLY A 207 18.98 -7.04 0.64
C GLY A 207 18.37 -8.23 1.39
N GLN A 208 17.12 -8.58 1.11
CA GLN A 208 16.41 -9.75 1.68
C GLN A 208 16.01 -10.76 0.59
N PRO A 209 16.96 -11.38 -0.12
CA PRO A 209 16.68 -12.22 -1.29
C PRO A 209 15.82 -13.46 -0.96
N GLU A 210 15.99 -14.05 0.22
CA GLU A 210 15.23 -15.23 0.62
C GLU A 210 13.75 -14.89 0.91
N LEU A 211 13.50 -13.75 1.55
CA LEU A 211 12.14 -13.25 1.75
C LEU A 211 11.48 -12.91 0.42
N LEU A 212 12.19 -12.20 -0.46
CA LEU A 212 11.69 -11.85 -1.80
C LEU A 212 11.35 -13.10 -2.63
N LYS A 213 12.22 -14.12 -2.57
CA LYS A 213 11.99 -15.41 -3.24
C LYS A 213 10.73 -16.10 -2.70
N ALA A 214 10.53 -16.11 -1.39
CA ALA A 214 9.34 -16.69 -0.77
C ALA A 214 8.06 -15.95 -1.19
N ILE A 215 8.08 -14.62 -1.21
CA ILE A 215 6.95 -13.79 -1.66
C ILE A 215 6.61 -14.10 -3.12
N ASN A 216 7.61 -14.08 -4.01
CA ASN A 216 7.42 -14.32 -5.44
C ASN A 216 6.88 -15.74 -5.71
N ALA A 217 7.40 -16.75 -5.00
CA ALA A 217 6.90 -18.11 -5.10
C ALA A 217 5.44 -18.22 -4.64
N THR A 218 5.08 -17.54 -3.55
CA THR A 218 3.70 -17.50 -3.04
C THR A 218 2.76 -16.83 -4.03
N ILE A 219 3.10 -15.65 -4.55
CA ILE A 219 2.26 -14.94 -5.54
C ILE A 219 2.08 -15.80 -6.79
N THR A 220 3.15 -16.44 -7.27
CA THR A 220 3.09 -17.34 -8.44
C THR A 220 2.12 -18.49 -8.21
N GLU A 221 2.23 -19.16 -7.06
CA GLU A 221 1.35 -20.27 -6.68
C GLU A 221 -0.11 -19.82 -6.56
N LEU A 222 -0.37 -18.68 -5.92
CA LEU A 222 -1.71 -18.10 -5.76
C LEU A 222 -2.36 -17.74 -7.10
N LYS A 223 -1.56 -17.29 -8.08
CA LYS A 223 -2.03 -17.05 -9.45
C LYS A 223 -2.35 -18.36 -10.17
N GLN A 224 -1.47 -19.35 -10.07
CA GLN A 224 -1.60 -20.62 -10.81
C GLN A 224 -2.77 -21.48 -10.30
N ASN A 225 -3.01 -21.50 -8.98
CA ASN A 225 -4.09 -22.27 -8.38
C ASN A 225 -5.45 -21.55 -8.34
N GLY A 226 -5.54 -20.31 -8.88
CA GLY A 226 -6.75 -19.50 -8.95
C GLY A 226 -7.17 -18.85 -7.63
N ARG A 227 -6.40 -19.03 -6.55
CA ARG A 227 -6.77 -18.50 -5.23
C ARG A 227 -6.74 -16.98 -5.18
N LEU A 228 -5.76 -16.36 -5.86
CA LEU A 228 -5.70 -14.91 -5.97
C LEU A 228 -6.94 -14.33 -6.67
N ALA A 229 -7.37 -14.94 -7.80
CA ALA A 229 -8.57 -14.51 -8.52
C ALA A 229 -9.82 -14.63 -7.65
N LYS A 230 -9.94 -15.72 -6.88
CA LYS A 230 -11.03 -15.93 -5.92
C LYS A 230 -11.05 -14.85 -4.83
N TRP A 231 -9.92 -14.49 -4.25
CA TRP A 231 -9.85 -13.42 -3.26
C TRP A 231 -10.21 -12.06 -3.85
N ILE A 232 -9.77 -11.77 -5.07
CA ILE A 232 -10.16 -10.53 -5.77
C ILE A 232 -11.69 -10.47 -5.90
N GLU A 233 -12.34 -11.54 -6.32
CA GLU A 233 -13.80 -11.61 -6.44
C GLU A 233 -14.50 -11.45 -5.07
N GLU A 234 -14.08 -12.21 -4.07
CA GLU A 234 -14.69 -12.23 -2.74
C GLU A 234 -14.57 -10.86 -2.04
N TYR A 235 -13.35 -10.29 -2.00
CA TYR A 235 -13.11 -9.01 -1.32
C TYR A 235 -13.71 -7.82 -2.08
N THR A 236 -13.77 -7.87 -3.42
CA THR A 236 -14.48 -6.85 -4.21
C THR A 236 -15.98 -6.88 -3.89
N ALA A 237 -16.59 -8.08 -3.86
CA ALA A 237 -18.00 -8.22 -3.50
C ALA A 237 -18.29 -7.80 -2.04
N GLU A 238 -17.33 -8.00 -1.13
CA GLU A 238 -17.44 -7.52 0.26
C GLU A 238 -17.33 -6.00 0.33
N ALA A 239 -16.33 -5.40 -0.33
CA ALA A 239 -16.14 -3.96 -0.41
C ALA A 239 -17.37 -3.25 -0.95
N ASP A 240 -18.05 -3.88 -1.91
CA ASP A 240 -19.30 -3.38 -2.46
C ASP A 240 -20.44 -3.29 -1.43
N LYS A 241 -20.48 -4.20 -0.46
CA LYS A 241 -21.51 -4.23 0.60
C LYS A 241 -21.24 -3.27 1.75
N LEU A 242 -19.97 -2.85 1.95
CA LEU A 242 -19.61 -1.95 3.06
C LEU A 242 -20.28 -0.57 2.98
N LYS A 243 -20.69 -0.14 1.79
CA LYS A 243 -21.35 1.17 1.56
C LYS A 243 -22.89 1.13 1.57
N GLU A 244 -23.48 -0.06 1.67
CA GLU A 244 -24.93 -0.21 1.73
C GLU A 244 -25.49 -0.11 3.17
N LYS A 245 -24.62 0.04 4.15
CA LYS A 245 -24.93 0.23 5.58
C LYS A 245 -24.61 1.65 6.04
#